data_2764aa0c92212481291306961524e945
#
_entry.id   2764aa0c92212481291306961524e945
#
_cell.length_a   1.000
_cell.length_b   1.000
_cell.length_c   1.000
_cell.angle_alpha   90.00
_cell.angle_beta   90.00
_cell.angle_gamma   90.00
#
_symmetry.space_group_name_H-M   'P 1'
#
loop_
_entity.id
_entity.type
_entity.pdbx_description
1 polymer ?
#
loop_
_entity_poly.entity_id
_entity_poly.type
_entity_poly.pdbx_seq_one_letter_code
_entity_poly.pdbx_strand_id
1 'polypeptide(L)'
;IPTRTVLDGPAGVATGFPQTPAGAVGQFAAIEQSVLESMSLPRAREIHAAWVRSGGPGFEQWTLTRNVTSFLTSARQGGVEKDLTTVVSAAPAAALVKGVDGPTWTLACVLLDVQAWIKTESRMGYGLCARMEWVEGRWQIAAGTEPATAPSAWPGSKAAAAAGWLTWIEGEAR
;
A
#
# COMPACT_ATOMS: atom_id res chain seq x y z
N ILE A 1 -1.72 2.03 14.97
CA ILE A 1 -1.48 0.78 14.22
C ILE A 1 -0.62 -0.11 15.10
N PRO A 2 -0.98 -1.40 15.31
CA PRO A 2 -0.19 -2.28 16.14
C PRO A 2 1.20 -2.49 15.54
N THR A 3 2.19 -2.56 16.41
CA THR A 3 3.55 -2.93 16.05
C THR A 3 3.57 -4.29 15.37
N ARG A 4 4.28 -4.37 14.28
CA ARG A 4 4.61 -5.64 13.64
C ARG A 4 5.71 -6.35 14.43
N THR A 5 5.68 -7.66 14.48
CA THR A 5 6.91 -8.42 14.67
C THR A 5 7.74 -8.19 13.41
N VAL A 6 8.97 -7.70 13.54
CA VAL A 6 9.83 -7.43 12.36
C VAL A 6 10.19 -8.75 11.71
N LEU A 7 9.41 -9.13 10.71
CA LEU A 7 9.66 -10.30 9.86
C LEU A 7 9.76 -9.82 8.43
N ASP A 8 10.78 -10.28 7.73
CA ASP A 8 10.83 -10.18 6.28
C ASP A 8 9.92 -11.25 5.70
N GLY A 9 8.80 -10.80 5.16
CA GLY A 9 7.83 -11.67 4.51
C GLY A 9 8.22 -12.01 3.07
N PRO A 10 7.34 -12.74 2.37
CA PRO A 10 7.52 -13.05 0.96
C PRO A 10 7.81 -11.81 0.14
N ALA A 11 8.67 -11.95 -0.86
CA ALA A 11 9.16 -10.84 -1.68
C ALA A 11 9.72 -9.68 -0.81
N GLY A 12 10.30 -9.93 0.36
CA GLY A 12 10.89 -8.91 1.24
C GLY A 12 9.93 -7.82 1.73
N VAL A 13 8.61 -8.05 1.65
CA VAL A 13 7.62 -7.14 2.22
C VAL A 13 7.52 -7.39 3.72
N ALA A 14 7.60 -6.33 4.51
CA ALA A 14 7.46 -6.43 5.95
C ALA A 14 6.11 -7.06 6.34
N THR A 15 6.12 -7.98 7.30
CA THR A 15 4.94 -8.71 7.76
C THR A 15 4.97 -8.94 9.28
N GLY A 16 4.10 -9.81 9.79
CA GLY A 16 3.98 -10.06 11.23
C GLY A 16 2.95 -9.18 11.90
N PHE A 17 2.08 -8.53 11.12
CA PHE A 17 0.95 -7.78 11.65
C PHE A 17 -0.09 -8.72 12.26
N PRO A 18 -0.71 -8.36 13.41
CA PRO A 18 -1.67 -9.23 14.08
C PRO A 18 -2.97 -9.41 13.28
N GLN A 19 -3.72 -10.46 13.60
CA GLN A 19 -5.04 -10.74 13.03
C GLN A 19 -6.10 -9.79 13.61
N THR A 20 -6.02 -8.53 13.21
CA THR A 20 -6.95 -7.47 13.58
C THR A 20 -7.17 -6.55 12.37
N PRO A 21 -8.27 -5.77 12.32
CA PRO A 21 -8.47 -4.80 11.25
C PRO A 21 -7.31 -3.80 11.12
N ALA A 22 -6.72 -3.37 12.24
CA ALA A 22 -5.55 -2.50 12.23
C ALA A 22 -4.29 -3.22 11.70
N GLY A 23 -4.16 -4.52 11.96
CA GLY A 23 -3.10 -5.34 11.37
C GLY A 23 -3.25 -5.51 9.85
N ALA A 24 -4.49 -5.65 9.36
CA ALA A 24 -4.77 -5.65 7.91
C ALA A 24 -4.33 -4.35 7.24
N VAL A 25 -4.65 -3.21 7.86
CA VAL A 25 -4.20 -1.88 7.40
C VAL A 25 -2.67 -1.80 7.40
N GLY A 26 -2.00 -2.24 8.45
CA GLY A 26 -0.54 -2.26 8.56
C GLY A 26 0.11 -3.09 7.46
N GLN A 27 -0.42 -4.29 7.19
CA GLN A 27 0.10 -5.14 6.12
C GLN A 27 -0.13 -4.53 4.74
N PHE A 28 -1.30 -3.93 4.51
CA PHE A 28 -1.57 -3.27 3.23
C PHE A 28 -0.63 -2.10 3.00
N ALA A 29 -0.39 -1.27 4.01
CA ALA A 29 0.59 -0.19 3.95
C ALA A 29 2.01 -0.70 3.59
N ALA A 30 2.45 -1.81 4.19
CA ALA A 30 3.76 -2.40 3.88
C ALA A 30 3.86 -2.89 2.42
N ILE A 31 2.78 -3.42 1.86
CA ILE A 31 2.70 -3.82 0.44
C ILE A 31 2.81 -2.57 -0.45
N GLU A 32 2.00 -1.53 -0.19
CA GLU A 32 2.02 -0.29 -0.96
C GLU A 32 3.39 0.39 -0.93
N GLN A 33 3.99 0.54 0.26
CA GLN A 33 5.31 1.13 0.41
C GLN A 33 6.35 0.37 -0.42
N SER A 34 6.38 -0.96 -0.32
CA SER A 34 7.35 -1.79 -1.04
C SER A 34 7.25 -1.64 -2.55
N VAL A 35 6.04 -1.52 -3.09
CA VAL A 35 5.82 -1.31 -4.53
C VAL A 35 6.21 0.11 -4.94
N LEU A 36 5.69 1.12 -4.23
CA LEU A 36 5.86 2.53 -4.63
C LEU A 36 7.30 3.02 -4.45
N GLU A 37 7.98 2.62 -3.39
CA GLU A 37 9.38 3.01 -3.18
C GLU A 37 10.33 2.37 -4.18
N SER A 38 10.00 1.17 -4.66
CA SER A 38 10.78 0.50 -5.69
C SER A 38 10.62 1.15 -7.07
N MET A 39 9.42 1.61 -7.42
CA MET A 39 9.04 2.05 -8.77
C MET A 39 9.64 1.13 -9.86
N SER A 40 9.44 -0.18 -9.66
CA SER A 40 9.95 -1.25 -10.50
C SER A 40 8.84 -2.23 -10.84
N LEU A 41 8.57 -2.43 -12.13
CA LEU A 41 7.56 -3.41 -12.59
C LEU A 41 7.97 -4.87 -12.27
N PRO A 42 9.24 -5.29 -12.43
CA PRO A 42 9.68 -6.61 -11.97
C PRO A 42 9.42 -6.81 -10.47
N ARG A 43 9.76 -5.82 -9.65
CA ARG A 43 9.55 -5.87 -8.21
C ARG A 43 8.06 -5.91 -7.85
N ALA A 44 7.24 -5.08 -8.50
CA ALA A 44 5.79 -5.09 -8.32
C ALA A 44 5.19 -6.46 -8.68
N ARG A 45 5.73 -7.15 -9.70
CA ARG A 45 5.29 -8.49 -10.11
C ARG A 45 5.60 -9.54 -9.05
N GLU A 46 6.79 -9.50 -8.45
CA GLU A 46 7.16 -10.40 -7.34
C GLU A 46 6.23 -10.20 -6.13
N ILE A 47 5.98 -8.93 -5.76
CA ILE A 47 5.10 -8.58 -4.65
C ILE A 47 3.66 -9.01 -4.95
N HIS A 48 3.16 -8.75 -6.15
CA HIS A 48 1.83 -9.18 -6.58
C HIS A 48 1.68 -10.70 -6.46
N ALA A 49 2.62 -11.47 -7.00
CA ALA A 49 2.58 -12.95 -6.95
C ALA A 49 2.60 -13.50 -5.51
N ALA A 50 3.25 -12.79 -4.59
CA ALA A 50 3.37 -13.21 -3.20
C ALA A 50 2.20 -12.79 -2.30
N TRP A 51 1.52 -11.68 -2.63
CA TRP A 51 0.57 -11.02 -1.74
C TRP A 51 -0.85 -10.89 -2.27
N VAL A 52 -1.08 -11.12 -3.57
CA VAL A 52 -2.42 -11.14 -4.17
C VAL A 52 -2.87 -12.59 -4.34
N ARG A 53 -3.99 -12.94 -3.75
CA ARG A 53 -4.54 -14.29 -3.82
C ARG A 53 -5.06 -14.63 -5.21
N SER A 54 -5.10 -15.91 -5.52
CA SER A 54 -5.75 -16.41 -6.74
C SER A 54 -7.20 -15.90 -6.83
N GLY A 55 -7.58 -15.38 -7.98
CA GLY A 55 -8.86 -14.71 -8.18
C GLY A 55 -8.90 -13.25 -7.75
N GLY A 56 -7.81 -12.70 -7.24
CA GLY A 56 -7.65 -11.26 -7.01
C GLY A 56 -7.38 -10.48 -8.29
N PRO A 57 -7.12 -9.16 -8.19
CA PRO A 57 -6.83 -8.34 -9.36
C PRO A 57 -5.64 -8.90 -10.15
N GLY A 58 -5.76 -9.00 -11.45
CA GLY A 58 -4.65 -9.39 -12.31
C GLY A 58 -3.50 -8.37 -12.25
N PHE A 59 -2.27 -8.80 -12.48
CA PHE A 59 -1.10 -7.92 -12.35
C PHE A 59 -1.22 -6.63 -13.17
N GLU A 60 -1.65 -6.72 -14.43
CA GLU A 60 -1.77 -5.55 -15.33
C GLU A 60 -2.95 -4.63 -14.94
N GLN A 61 -3.97 -5.16 -14.27
CA GLN A 61 -5.13 -4.41 -13.79
C GLN A 61 -4.92 -3.86 -12.39
N TRP A 62 -3.96 -4.39 -11.62
CA TRP A 62 -3.69 -3.95 -10.27
C TRP A 62 -3.30 -2.48 -10.23
N THR A 63 -3.99 -1.71 -9.40
CA THR A 63 -3.82 -0.26 -9.34
C THR A 63 -2.35 0.15 -9.05
N LEU A 64 -1.66 -0.58 -8.19
CA LEU A 64 -0.24 -0.31 -7.91
C LEU A 64 0.64 -0.51 -9.16
N THR A 65 0.42 -1.56 -9.96
CA THR A 65 1.13 -1.76 -11.24
C THR A 65 0.90 -0.60 -12.19
N ARG A 66 -0.36 -0.19 -12.34
CA ARG A 66 -0.73 0.94 -13.22
C ARG A 66 -0.09 2.25 -12.77
N ASN A 67 0.00 2.47 -11.47
CA ASN A 67 0.62 3.67 -10.91
C ASN A 67 2.13 3.69 -11.11
N VAL A 68 2.81 2.56 -10.92
CA VAL A 68 4.24 2.43 -11.27
C VAL A 68 4.46 2.71 -12.75
N THR A 69 3.65 2.13 -13.63
CA THR A 69 3.73 2.36 -15.09
C THR A 69 3.53 3.85 -15.42
N SER A 70 2.53 4.48 -14.83
CA SER A 70 2.24 5.91 -15.04
C SER A 70 3.38 6.80 -14.55
N PHE A 71 3.97 6.48 -13.38
CA PHE A 71 5.12 7.18 -12.85
C PHE A 71 6.31 7.09 -13.82
N LEU A 72 6.69 5.88 -14.24
CA LEU A 72 7.82 5.67 -15.14
C LEU A 72 7.64 6.42 -16.47
N THR A 73 6.43 6.41 -17.03
CA THR A 73 6.08 7.13 -18.23
C THR A 73 6.19 8.65 -18.04
N SER A 74 5.59 9.17 -16.97
CA SER A 74 5.57 10.62 -16.69
C SER A 74 6.95 11.17 -16.34
N ALA A 75 7.77 10.39 -15.65
CA ALA A 75 9.13 10.73 -15.28
C ALA A 75 10.13 10.54 -16.46
N ARG A 76 9.62 10.08 -17.63
CA ARG A 76 10.45 9.75 -18.80
C ARG A 76 11.57 8.76 -18.48
N GLN A 77 11.33 7.86 -17.55
CA GLN A 77 12.18 6.72 -17.24
C GLN A 77 11.96 5.69 -18.35
N GLY A 78 12.92 5.53 -19.23
CA GLY A 78 12.80 4.73 -20.46
C GLY A 78 12.79 3.21 -20.26
N GLY A 79 12.63 2.72 -19.03
CA GLY A 79 12.71 1.32 -18.65
C GLY A 79 11.51 0.82 -17.87
N VAL A 80 11.67 -0.34 -17.27
CA VAL A 80 10.67 -1.01 -16.41
C VAL A 80 10.84 -0.69 -14.93
N GLU A 81 11.84 0.13 -14.59
CA GLU A 81 12.13 0.57 -13.23
C GLU A 81 12.77 1.98 -13.25
N LYS A 82 12.67 2.67 -12.11
CA LYS A 82 13.29 3.98 -11.94
C LYS A 82 14.81 3.90 -12.01
N ASP A 83 15.44 4.96 -12.47
CA ASP A 83 16.90 5.08 -12.44
C ASP A 83 17.43 5.25 -11.00
N LEU A 84 18.73 5.06 -10.83
CA LEU A 84 19.40 5.12 -9.53
C LEU A 84 19.42 6.52 -8.90
N THR A 85 19.15 7.57 -9.69
CA THR A 85 19.12 8.96 -9.21
C THR A 85 17.74 9.38 -8.73
N THR A 86 16.71 8.60 -9.06
CA THR A 86 15.34 8.85 -8.64
C THR A 86 15.09 8.19 -7.29
N VAL A 87 14.70 8.99 -6.30
CA VAL A 87 14.33 8.52 -4.96
C VAL A 87 12.84 8.69 -4.77
N VAL A 88 12.17 7.64 -4.31
CA VAL A 88 10.75 7.68 -3.93
C VAL A 88 10.62 7.17 -2.51
N SER A 89 9.91 7.92 -1.66
CA SER A 89 9.50 7.51 -0.34
C SER A 89 7.98 7.50 -0.24
N ALA A 90 7.43 6.58 0.51
CA ALA A 90 6.00 6.43 0.73
C ALA A 90 5.75 6.15 2.23
N ALA A 91 5.34 7.17 2.97
CA ALA A 91 5.11 7.07 4.40
C ALA A 91 3.61 6.98 4.72
N PRO A 92 3.14 5.97 5.48
CA PRO A 92 1.77 5.93 5.95
C PRO A 92 1.44 7.15 6.80
N ALA A 93 0.39 7.88 6.44
CA ALA A 93 -0.01 9.11 7.10
C ALA A 93 -1.40 9.02 7.74
N ALA A 94 -2.30 8.23 7.15
CA ALA A 94 -3.63 7.98 7.70
C ALA A 94 -4.18 6.63 7.26
N ALA A 95 -5.20 6.17 7.96
CA ALA A 95 -5.84 4.90 7.73
C ALA A 95 -7.37 5.00 7.84
N LEU A 96 -8.07 4.10 7.15
CA LEU A 96 -9.51 3.96 7.27
C LEU A 96 -9.88 2.48 7.09
N VAL A 97 -10.68 1.95 8.00
CA VAL A 97 -11.33 0.64 7.86
C VAL A 97 -12.77 0.88 7.41
N LYS A 98 -13.10 0.51 6.18
CA LYS A 98 -14.44 0.69 5.60
C LYS A 98 -15.39 -0.46 5.89
N GLY A 99 -14.87 -1.61 6.29
CA GLY A 99 -15.69 -2.77 6.61
C GLY A 99 -14.87 -3.91 7.19
N VAL A 100 -15.53 -4.74 7.96
CA VAL A 100 -14.97 -5.96 8.58
C VAL A 100 -16.02 -7.05 8.44
N ASP A 101 -15.59 -8.26 8.06
CA ASP A 101 -16.42 -9.46 8.07
C ASP A 101 -15.70 -10.56 8.84
N GLY A 102 -16.12 -10.71 10.09
CA GLY A 102 -15.44 -11.61 11.02
C GLY A 102 -13.97 -11.25 11.29
N PRO A 103 -13.20 -12.18 11.87
CA PRO A 103 -11.81 -11.91 12.25
C PRO A 103 -10.81 -12.05 11.09
N THR A 104 -11.27 -12.48 9.93
CA THR A 104 -10.37 -12.87 8.81
C THR A 104 -10.52 -12.00 7.57
N TRP A 105 -11.40 -11.01 7.57
CA TRP A 105 -11.61 -10.16 6.42
C TRP A 105 -11.78 -8.68 6.80
N THR A 106 -11.10 -7.80 6.08
CA THR A 106 -11.12 -6.34 6.32
C THR A 106 -11.00 -5.58 5.01
N LEU A 107 -11.86 -4.59 4.81
CA LEU A 107 -11.68 -3.58 3.76
C LEU A 107 -10.80 -2.46 4.33
N ALA A 108 -9.52 -2.53 4.06
CA ALA A 108 -8.49 -1.64 4.56
C ALA A 108 -8.15 -0.54 3.55
N CYS A 109 -8.03 0.69 4.01
CA CYS A 109 -7.56 1.81 3.21
C CYS A 109 -6.37 2.49 3.92
N VAL A 110 -5.41 2.93 3.12
CA VAL A 110 -4.23 3.66 3.59
C VAL A 110 -4.08 4.95 2.79
N LEU A 111 -3.73 6.02 3.46
CA LEU A 111 -3.32 7.28 2.86
C LEU A 111 -1.83 7.43 3.09
N LEU A 112 -1.06 7.44 2.02
CA LEU A 112 0.38 7.63 2.04
C LEU A 112 0.74 9.09 1.73
N ASP A 113 1.77 9.58 2.37
CA ASP A 113 2.54 10.74 1.96
C ASP A 113 3.66 10.25 1.02
N VAL A 114 3.49 10.47 -0.27
CA VAL A 114 4.44 10.02 -1.29
C VAL A 114 5.27 11.19 -1.77
N GLN A 115 6.58 11.04 -1.73
CA GLN A 115 7.54 12.03 -2.20
C GLN A 115 8.44 11.41 -3.26
N ALA A 116 8.66 12.11 -4.33
CA ALA A 116 9.55 11.70 -5.41
C ALA A 116 10.56 12.81 -5.73
N TRP A 117 11.83 12.44 -5.77
CA TRP A 117 12.96 13.27 -6.20
C TRP A 117 13.49 12.75 -7.54
N ILE A 118 13.31 13.55 -8.58
CA ILE A 118 13.86 13.27 -9.92
C ILE A 118 14.90 14.35 -10.26
N LYS A 119 14.46 15.55 -10.52
CA LYS A 119 15.26 16.78 -10.63
C LYS A 119 14.78 17.83 -9.64
N THR A 120 13.51 17.75 -9.34
CA THR A 120 12.81 18.55 -8.34
C THR A 120 11.99 17.62 -7.47
N GLU A 121 11.66 18.06 -6.27
CA GLU A 121 10.76 17.36 -5.38
C GLU A 121 9.32 17.46 -5.88
N SER A 122 8.64 16.33 -5.90
CA SER A 122 7.18 16.25 -6.06
C SER A 122 6.60 15.48 -4.88
N ARG A 123 5.46 15.92 -4.37
CA ARG A 123 4.81 15.34 -3.20
C ARG A 123 3.32 15.24 -3.40
N MET A 124 2.72 14.14 -2.94
CA MET A 124 1.28 13.91 -3.04
C MET A 124 0.74 13.06 -1.92
N GLY A 125 -0.52 13.29 -1.53
CA GLY A 125 -1.29 12.33 -0.76
C GLY A 125 -1.83 11.25 -1.69
N TYR A 126 -1.61 9.99 -1.35
CA TYR A 126 -2.00 8.84 -2.16
C TYR A 126 -2.88 7.89 -1.35
N GLY A 127 -4.17 7.82 -1.68
CA GLY A 127 -5.16 7.00 -1.00
C GLY A 127 -5.55 5.77 -1.82
N LEU A 128 -5.41 4.59 -1.23
CA LEU A 128 -5.81 3.32 -1.86
C LEU A 128 -6.51 2.42 -0.84
N CYS A 129 -7.34 1.50 -1.35
CA CYS A 129 -8.02 0.49 -0.55
C CYS A 129 -7.78 -0.90 -1.13
N ALA A 130 -7.74 -1.91 -0.24
CA ALA A 130 -7.76 -3.31 -0.62
C ALA A 130 -8.68 -4.11 0.28
N ARG A 131 -9.23 -5.19 -0.27
CA ARG A 131 -9.84 -6.26 0.51
C ARG A 131 -8.71 -7.12 1.05
N MET A 132 -8.62 -7.21 2.36
CA MET A 132 -7.59 -8.01 3.03
C MET A 132 -8.22 -9.25 3.65
N GLU A 133 -7.57 -10.39 3.48
CA GLU A 133 -7.99 -11.67 4.04
C GLU A 133 -6.85 -12.30 4.83
N TRP A 134 -7.17 -12.82 6.02
CA TRP A 134 -6.22 -13.52 6.86
C TRP A 134 -6.12 -14.97 6.41
N VAL A 135 -4.97 -15.36 5.90
CA VAL A 135 -4.70 -16.71 5.38
C VAL A 135 -3.28 -17.15 5.77
N GLU A 136 -3.15 -18.37 6.25
CA GLU A 136 -1.87 -18.96 6.59
C GLU A 136 -1.00 -18.08 7.51
N GLY A 137 -1.65 -17.46 8.51
CA GLY A 137 -0.95 -16.67 9.52
C GLY A 137 -0.57 -15.26 9.11
N ARG A 138 -1.09 -14.74 7.99
CA ARG A 138 -0.83 -13.37 7.53
C ARG A 138 -2.00 -12.76 6.76
N TRP A 139 -2.05 -11.44 6.71
CA TRP A 139 -2.96 -10.70 5.84
C TRP A 139 -2.46 -10.72 4.39
N GLN A 140 -3.35 -10.99 3.44
CA GLN A 140 -3.09 -10.97 2.00
C GLN A 140 -4.19 -10.20 1.29
N ILE A 141 -3.95 -9.69 0.08
CA ILE A 141 -4.99 -9.09 -0.76
C ILE A 141 -5.92 -10.20 -1.24
N ALA A 142 -7.19 -10.07 -0.89
CA ALA A 142 -8.21 -11.08 -1.12
C ALA A 142 -8.55 -11.25 -2.61
N ALA A 143 -9.23 -12.37 -2.93
CA ALA A 143 -9.86 -12.57 -4.23
C ALA A 143 -10.95 -11.52 -4.51
N GLY A 144 -11.25 -11.34 -5.78
CA GLY A 144 -12.24 -10.38 -6.28
C GLY A 144 -11.63 -9.11 -6.87
N THR A 145 -12.49 -8.20 -7.31
CA THR A 145 -12.08 -6.93 -7.90
C THR A 145 -11.55 -5.97 -6.84
N GLU A 146 -10.66 -5.06 -7.21
CA GLU A 146 -10.24 -3.99 -6.32
C GLU A 146 -11.47 -3.15 -5.90
N PRO A 147 -11.51 -2.70 -4.63
CA PRO A 147 -12.56 -1.78 -4.20
C PRO A 147 -12.38 -0.41 -4.83
N ALA A 148 -13.42 0.43 -4.75
CA ALA A 148 -13.32 1.82 -5.14
C ALA A 148 -12.19 2.50 -4.35
N THR A 149 -11.40 3.33 -5.04
CA THR A 149 -10.31 4.08 -4.44
C THR A 149 -10.81 4.97 -3.31
N ALA A 150 -10.02 5.09 -2.25
CA ALA A 150 -10.26 6.09 -1.24
C ALA A 150 -9.85 7.48 -1.76
N PRO A 151 -10.47 8.57 -1.26
CA PRO A 151 -10.07 9.90 -1.67
C PRO A 151 -8.59 10.16 -1.37
N SER A 152 -7.81 10.47 -2.40
CA SER A 152 -6.46 10.97 -2.25
C SER A 152 -6.55 12.43 -1.79
N ALA A 153 -6.33 12.64 -0.50
CA ALA A 153 -6.36 13.94 0.14
C ALA A 153 -5.00 14.24 0.75
N TRP A 154 -4.69 15.52 0.94
CA TRP A 154 -3.46 15.88 1.63
C TRP A 154 -3.53 15.42 3.10
N PRO A 155 -2.55 14.65 3.60
CA PRO A 155 -2.55 14.17 4.97
C PRO A 155 -2.69 15.29 5.99
N GLY A 156 -3.55 15.09 7.00
CA GLY A 156 -3.85 16.09 8.03
C GLY A 156 -4.73 17.27 7.60
N SER A 157 -5.18 17.30 6.33
CA SER A 157 -6.08 18.36 5.85
C SER A 157 -7.52 18.16 6.33
N LYS A 158 -8.31 19.25 6.29
CA LYS A 158 -9.75 19.18 6.54
C LYS A 158 -10.46 18.23 5.57
N ALA A 159 -9.99 18.16 4.32
CA ALA A 159 -10.53 17.24 3.32
C ALA A 159 -10.25 15.77 3.69
N ALA A 160 -9.07 15.46 4.20
CA ALA A 160 -8.76 14.12 4.71
C ALA A 160 -9.67 13.75 5.90
N ALA A 161 -9.81 14.65 6.86
CA ALA A 161 -10.71 14.44 8.01
C ALA A 161 -12.17 14.24 7.58
N ALA A 162 -12.67 15.07 6.66
CA ALA A 162 -14.03 14.94 6.12
C ALA A 162 -14.25 13.63 5.34
N ALA A 163 -13.21 13.08 4.73
CA ALA A 163 -13.23 11.77 4.07
C ALA A 163 -13.16 10.58 5.05
N GLY A 164 -13.02 10.84 6.35
CA GLY A 164 -12.98 9.81 7.40
C GLY A 164 -11.58 9.22 7.66
N TRP A 165 -10.53 9.83 7.11
CA TRP A 165 -9.16 9.40 7.37
C TRP A 165 -8.77 9.65 8.84
N LEU A 166 -8.30 8.60 9.51
CA LEU A 166 -7.74 8.66 10.86
C LEU A 166 -6.22 8.74 10.79
N THR A 167 -5.65 9.66 11.54
CA THR A 167 -4.18 9.85 11.60
C THR A 167 -3.47 8.53 11.92
N TRP A 168 -2.43 8.24 11.17
CA TRP A 168 -1.57 7.10 11.42
C TRP A 168 -0.76 7.34 12.70
N ILE A 169 -0.88 6.43 13.64
CA ILE A 169 -0.08 6.42 14.86
C ILE A 169 0.55 5.03 14.95
N GLU A 170 1.85 4.97 14.96
CA GLU A 170 2.56 3.72 15.22
C GLU A 170 2.38 3.33 16.69
N GLY A 171 2.01 2.07 16.91
CA GLY A 171 1.94 1.53 18.26
C GLY A 171 3.34 1.38 18.86
N GLU A 172 3.51 1.69 20.13
CA GLU A 172 4.75 1.37 20.82
C GLU A 172 4.96 -0.16 20.87
N ALA A 173 6.19 -0.60 20.61
CA ALA A 173 6.60 -1.96 20.84
C ALA A 173 6.53 -2.24 22.37
N ARG A 174 5.67 -3.15 22.78
CA ARG A 174 5.63 -3.68 24.14
C ARG A 174 6.45 -4.95 24.24
#